data_9846490bb8d6dac21c8568d3751056f8
#
_entry.id   9846490bb8d6dac21c8568d3751056f8
#
_cell.length_a   1.000
_cell.length_b   1.000
_cell.length_c   1.000
_cell.angle_alpha   90.00
_cell.angle_beta   90.00
_cell.angle_gamma   90.00
#
_symmetry.space_group_name_H-M   'P 1'
#
loop_
_entity.id
_entity.type
_entity.pdbx_description
1 polymer ?
#
loop_
_entity_poly.entity_id
_entity_poly.type
_entity_poly.pdbx_seq_one_letter_code
_entity_poly.pdbx_strand_id
1 'polypeptide(L)'
;MPLNIRIGFFLAFRALRRASLWTTGLIIGVMVLTFLNLVVVSGILVGLLQGAVDAVRTQYTSDVIISSLSDKKYIENSPNLISLVDTLPQGSVYTARYREAGVLEANYKTRKETDKPNTASAVLVGINPVSEQAVTGIAGSIVEGEFLSPGDYDKVVVGGYLLKQYFPVETPGFTTLENVRIGTKIRMTVGAVVREVTVKGILKSKVDEVSMRAYMVDSQFRSLIGRNDGNVDEIALKLSADATPESVRDALLARGVGERAKVQTYDDAQPKFLKDIIATFNMLGTAFSSIGLVVASITIFIVVFINAITRRKFIGILKGIGITGRAIEISYIFQSVFYALVGSGLGLALVYGFLVPFVAAHPIDFPFSDGILVAPLDSTFFRVGLLVFSTLIAGYIPARMIIRKNTLDSILGRN
;
A
#
# COMPACT_ATOMS: atom_id res chain seq x y z
N MET A 1 -43.29 10.66 14.87
CA MET A 1 -42.15 11.53 15.14
C MET A 1 -42.51 12.52 16.23
N PRO A 2 -41.81 12.64 17.34
CA PRO A 2 -42.13 13.61 18.40
C PRO A 2 -42.16 15.04 17.85
N LEU A 3 -43.10 15.85 18.35
CA LEU A 3 -43.40 17.22 17.85
C LEU A 3 -42.12 18.08 17.73
N ASN A 4 -41.21 18.00 18.71
CA ASN A 4 -39.96 18.76 18.72
C ASN A 4 -39.03 18.45 17.52
N ILE A 5 -39.02 17.21 17.00
CA ILE A 5 -38.22 16.82 15.86
C ILE A 5 -38.81 17.42 14.57
N ARG A 6 -40.12 17.39 14.40
CA ARG A 6 -40.79 17.99 13.22
C ARG A 6 -40.58 19.52 13.16
N ILE A 7 -40.71 20.19 14.30
CA ILE A 7 -40.46 21.62 14.40
C ILE A 7 -38.98 21.94 14.15
N GLY A 8 -38.07 21.16 14.76
CA GLY A 8 -36.63 21.33 14.56
C GLY A 8 -36.21 21.18 13.10
N PHE A 9 -36.70 20.13 12.43
CA PHE A 9 -36.44 19.92 11.00
C PHE A 9 -36.97 21.07 10.12
N PHE A 10 -38.22 21.50 10.37
CA PHE A 10 -38.81 22.63 9.63
C PHE A 10 -37.98 23.90 9.80
N LEU A 11 -37.56 24.23 11.02
CA LEU A 11 -36.69 25.38 11.31
C LEU A 11 -35.33 25.26 10.62
N ALA A 12 -34.71 24.06 10.64
CA ALA A 12 -33.45 23.82 9.96
C ALA A 12 -33.55 24.04 8.45
N PHE A 13 -34.55 23.44 7.81
CA PHE A 13 -34.78 23.57 6.38
C PHE A 13 -34.99 25.04 5.97
N ARG A 14 -35.81 25.80 6.71
CA ARG A 14 -36.05 27.23 6.46
C ARG A 14 -34.78 28.05 6.70
N ALA A 15 -33.97 27.71 7.70
CA ALA A 15 -32.71 28.39 7.98
C ALA A 15 -31.70 28.19 6.85
N LEU A 16 -31.56 26.95 6.34
CA LEU A 16 -30.69 26.60 5.23
C LEU A 16 -31.08 27.30 3.93
N ARG A 17 -32.41 27.35 3.63
CA ARG A 17 -32.91 28.00 2.43
C ARG A 17 -32.73 29.52 2.44
N ARG A 18 -32.64 30.14 3.62
CA ARG A 18 -32.43 31.60 3.80
C ARG A 18 -30.98 31.95 4.16
N ALA A 19 -30.09 30.97 4.24
CA ALA A 19 -28.69 31.21 4.51
C ALA A 19 -28.01 31.87 3.30
N SER A 20 -26.98 32.69 3.57
CA SER A 20 -26.15 33.24 2.51
C SER A 20 -25.44 32.12 1.75
N LEU A 21 -25.50 32.14 0.42
CA LEU A 21 -24.83 31.16 -0.44
C LEU A 21 -23.32 31.12 -0.19
N TRP A 22 -22.71 32.29 0.08
CA TRP A 22 -21.29 32.40 0.40
C TRP A 22 -20.92 31.62 1.69
N THR A 23 -21.68 31.88 2.77
CA THR A 23 -21.43 31.22 4.06
C THR A 23 -21.67 29.72 3.95
N THR A 24 -22.76 29.33 3.30
CA THR A 24 -23.07 27.89 3.07
C THR A 24 -22.01 27.21 2.23
N GLY A 25 -21.57 27.85 1.13
CA GLY A 25 -20.53 27.34 0.25
C GLY A 25 -19.19 27.20 0.97
N LEU A 26 -18.81 28.16 1.80
CA LEU A 26 -17.58 28.08 2.60
C LEU A 26 -17.62 26.91 3.60
N ILE A 27 -18.74 26.73 4.30
CA ILE A 27 -18.89 25.60 5.25
C ILE A 27 -18.80 24.27 4.52
N ILE A 28 -19.53 24.11 3.42
CA ILE A 28 -19.49 22.90 2.61
C ILE A 28 -18.09 22.68 2.05
N GLY A 29 -17.41 23.73 1.58
CA GLY A 29 -16.03 23.64 1.09
C GLY A 29 -15.06 23.14 2.16
N VAL A 30 -15.17 23.65 3.39
CA VAL A 30 -14.35 23.14 4.52
C VAL A 30 -14.68 21.70 4.83
N MET A 31 -15.95 21.30 4.77
CA MET A 31 -16.34 19.89 4.99
C MET A 31 -15.78 18.97 3.90
N VAL A 32 -15.81 19.40 2.63
CA VAL A 32 -15.19 18.69 1.51
C VAL A 32 -13.69 18.53 1.73
N LEU A 33 -12.99 19.64 2.05
CA LEU A 33 -11.55 19.61 2.30
C LEU A 33 -11.18 18.69 3.47
N THR A 34 -11.95 18.73 4.55
CA THR A 34 -11.75 17.85 5.70
C THR A 34 -11.97 16.39 5.31
N PHE A 35 -13.03 16.10 4.56
CA PHE A 35 -13.29 14.75 4.07
C PHE A 35 -12.17 14.27 3.13
N LEU A 36 -11.71 15.13 2.22
CA LEU A 36 -10.57 14.80 1.35
C LEU A 36 -9.31 14.52 2.16
N ASN A 37 -9.00 15.32 3.18
CA ASN A 37 -7.87 15.06 4.07
C ASN A 37 -7.99 13.69 4.74
N LEU A 38 -9.16 13.36 5.29
CA LEU A 38 -9.44 12.07 5.94
C LEU A 38 -9.25 10.87 5.00
N VAL A 39 -9.68 11.00 3.74
CA VAL A 39 -9.69 9.88 2.79
C VAL A 39 -8.41 9.82 1.96
N VAL A 40 -7.97 10.95 1.41
CA VAL A 40 -6.86 10.99 0.45
C VAL A 40 -5.53 10.74 1.14
N VAL A 41 -5.23 11.44 2.25
CA VAL A 41 -3.95 11.26 2.96
C VAL A 41 -3.80 9.82 3.44
N SER A 42 -4.81 9.29 4.10
CA SER A 42 -4.81 7.91 4.55
C SER A 42 -4.84 6.91 3.39
N GLY A 43 -5.57 7.24 2.32
CA GLY A 43 -5.68 6.39 1.12
C GLY A 43 -4.37 6.27 0.35
N ILE A 44 -3.58 7.33 0.25
CA ILE A 44 -2.23 7.31 -0.34
C ILE A 44 -1.30 6.44 0.53
N LEU A 45 -1.30 6.64 1.84
CA LEU A 45 -0.47 5.84 2.75
C LEU A 45 -0.81 4.35 2.66
N VAL A 46 -2.10 3.99 2.70
CA VAL A 46 -2.56 2.61 2.55
C VAL A 46 -2.21 2.08 1.16
N GLY A 47 -2.37 2.89 0.11
CA GLY A 47 -2.03 2.50 -1.27
C GLY A 47 -0.56 2.19 -1.45
N LEU A 48 0.33 3.02 -0.89
CA LEU A 48 1.77 2.77 -0.89
C LEU A 48 2.12 1.43 -0.23
N LEU A 49 1.50 1.13 0.91
CA LEU A 49 1.74 -0.10 1.65
C LEU A 49 1.20 -1.32 0.90
N GLN A 50 -0.02 -1.25 0.40
CA GLN A 50 -0.60 -2.33 -0.39
C GLN A 50 0.21 -2.58 -1.66
N GLY A 51 0.62 -1.53 -2.36
CA GLY A 51 1.47 -1.66 -3.54
C GLY A 51 2.82 -2.33 -3.24
N ALA A 52 3.43 -2.06 -2.07
CA ALA A 52 4.66 -2.74 -1.65
C ALA A 52 4.42 -4.23 -1.35
N VAL A 53 3.34 -4.55 -0.63
CA VAL A 53 2.95 -5.94 -0.34
C VAL A 53 2.62 -6.70 -1.63
N ASP A 54 1.85 -6.08 -2.52
CA ASP A 54 1.48 -6.65 -3.81
C ASP A 54 2.71 -6.86 -4.71
N ALA A 55 3.69 -5.95 -4.68
CA ALA A 55 4.96 -6.13 -5.37
C ALA A 55 5.71 -7.38 -4.86
N VAL A 56 5.85 -7.53 -3.54
CA VAL A 56 6.48 -8.72 -2.94
C VAL A 56 5.73 -9.99 -3.34
N ARG A 57 4.39 -9.99 -3.27
CA ARG A 57 3.56 -11.12 -3.65
C ARG A 57 3.68 -11.45 -5.14
N THR A 58 3.58 -10.46 -6.03
CA THR A 58 3.53 -10.70 -7.49
C THR A 58 4.90 -10.88 -8.12
N GLN A 59 5.98 -10.37 -7.53
CA GLN A 59 7.30 -10.38 -8.15
C GLN A 59 8.31 -11.29 -7.43
N TYR A 60 7.99 -11.81 -6.24
CA TYR A 60 8.94 -12.60 -5.46
C TYR A 60 8.34 -13.86 -4.82
N THR A 61 7.45 -13.69 -3.83
CA THR A 61 6.98 -14.81 -2.97
C THR A 61 5.86 -15.60 -3.58
N SER A 62 5.09 -14.97 -4.47
CA SER A 62 3.75 -15.42 -4.84
C SER A 62 2.85 -15.58 -3.59
N ASP A 63 1.89 -16.49 -3.56
CA ASP A 63 0.96 -16.65 -2.43
C ASP A 63 1.62 -17.31 -1.22
N VAL A 64 2.45 -18.32 -1.47
CA VAL A 64 3.21 -19.05 -0.44
C VAL A 64 4.64 -19.25 -0.93
N ILE A 65 5.60 -18.97 -0.08
CA ILE A 65 7.01 -19.28 -0.32
C ILE A 65 7.51 -20.31 0.66
N ILE A 66 8.23 -21.29 0.14
CA ILE A 66 8.92 -22.30 0.91
C ILE A 66 10.42 -22.10 0.68
N SER A 67 11.18 -21.91 1.74
CA SER A 67 12.62 -21.67 1.67
C SER A 67 13.39 -22.62 2.58
N SER A 68 14.70 -22.75 2.33
CA SER A 68 15.57 -23.51 3.22
C SER A 68 15.55 -22.97 4.65
N LEU A 69 15.77 -23.80 5.63
CA LEU A 69 16.02 -23.38 7.01
C LEU A 69 17.33 -22.57 7.08
N SER A 70 17.48 -21.72 8.07
CA SER A 70 18.63 -20.81 8.21
C SER A 70 19.98 -21.53 8.40
N ASP A 71 19.95 -22.77 8.90
CA ASP A 71 21.10 -23.64 9.12
C ASP A 71 21.36 -24.62 7.95
N LYS A 72 20.52 -24.58 6.91
CA LYS A 72 20.58 -25.46 5.73
C LYS A 72 20.80 -24.65 4.46
N LYS A 73 21.64 -25.22 3.56
CA LYS A 73 21.89 -24.59 2.24
C LYS A 73 20.70 -24.68 1.29
N TYR A 74 19.92 -25.76 1.40
CA TYR A 74 18.79 -26.06 0.52
C TYR A 74 17.66 -26.74 1.28
N ILE A 75 16.52 -26.90 0.66
CA ILE A 75 15.39 -27.66 1.18
C ILE A 75 15.69 -29.15 1.01
N GLU A 76 15.89 -29.85 2.11
CA GLU A 76 16.16 -31.30 2.07
C GLU A 76 14.95 -32.05 1.51
N ASN A 77 15.23 -33.02 0.61
CA ASN A 77 14.22 -33.86 -0.01
C ASN A 77 13.16 -33.06 -0.80
N SER A 78 13.59 -32.01 -1.48
CA SER A 78 12.74 -31.14 -2.29
C SER A 78 11.91 -31.87 -3.36
N PRO A 79 12.41 -32.94 -4.02
CA PRO A 79 11.58 -33.69 -4.97
C PRO A 79 10.28 -34.24 -4.36
N ASN A 80 10.34 -34.75 -3.14
CA ASN A 80 9.15 -35.24 -2.42
C ASN A 80 8.23 -34.09 -2.03
N LEU A 81 8.79 -32.93 -1.65
CA LEU A 81 8.01 -31.72 -1.37
C LEU A 81 7.31 -31.22 -2.63
N ILE A 82 7.99 -31.22 -3.77
CA ILE A 82 7.39 -30.83 -5.06
C ILE A 82 6.25 -31.80 -5.41
N SER A 83 6.44 -33.12 -5.25
CA SER A 83 5.35 -34.06 -5.47
C SER A 83 4.16 -33.86 -4.53
N LEU A 84 4.41 -33.37 -3.30
CA LEU A 84 3.35 -33.00 -2.37
C LEU A 84 2.61 -31.75 -2.84
N VAL A 85 3.35 -30.75 -3.36
CA VAL A 85 2.77 -29.52 -3.95
C VAL A 85 1.90 -29.85 -5.16
N ASP A 86 2.27 -30.83 -5.98
CA ASP A 86 1.46 -31.28 -7.10
C ASP A 86 0.10 -31.89 -6.68
N THR A 87 -0.06 -32.25 -5.42
CA THR A 87 -1.36 -32.72 -4.85
C THR A 87 -2.26 -31.58 -4.37
N LEU A 88 -1.82 -30.34 -4.42
CA LEU A 88 -2.63 -29.16 -4.06
C LEU A 88 -3.80 -28.96 -5.02
N PRO A 89 -4.81 -28.11 -4.66
CA PRO A 89 -5.97 -27.86 -5.49
C PRO A 89 -5.62 -27.55 -6.95
N GLN A 90 -6.39 -28.07 -7.89
CA GLN A 90 -6.20 -27.87 -9.32
C GLN A 90 -6.11 -26.39 -9.67
N GLY A 91 -5.15 -26.03 -10.56
CA GLY A 91 -4.87 -24.66 -10.96
C GLY A 91 -3.80 -23.96 -10.13
N SER A 92 -3.27 -24.59 -9.07
CA SER A 92 -2.06 -24.10 -8.39
C SER A 92 -0.83 -24.41 -9.25
N VAL A 93 0.08 -23.44 -9.33
CA VAL A 93 1.35 -23.56 -10.06
C VAL A 93 2.51 -23.16 -9.16
N TYR A 94 3.69 -23.72 -9.43
CA TYR A 94 4.88 -23.39 -8.66
C TYR A 94 6.10 -23.12 -9.54
N THR A 95 7.08 -22.45 -8.96
CA THR A 95 8.43 -22.32 -9.50
C THR A 95 9.45 -22.70 -8.44
N ALA A 96 10.52 -23.36 -8.87
CA ALA A 96 11.62 -23.77 -8.00
C ALA A 96 12.88 -22.97 -8.39
N ARG A 97 13.63 -22.52 -7.38
CA ARG A 97 14.80 -21.68 -7.57
C ARG A 97 16.02 -22.26 -6.88
N TYR A 98 17.13 -22.19 -7.59
CA TYR A 98 18.47 -22.48 -7.06
C TYR A 98 19.16 -21.15 -6.76
N ARG A 99 19.81 -21.04 -5.61
CA ARG A 99 20.47 -19.79 -5.19
C ARG A 99 21.90 -20.06 -4.77
N GLU A 100 22.80 -19.16 -5.14
CA GLU A 100 24.19 -19.16 -4.63
C GLU A 100 24.72 -17.72 -4.61
N ALA A 101 25.57 -17.42 -3.65
CA ALA A 101 26.26 -16.14 -3.63
C ALA A 101 27.35 -16.12 -4.72
N GLY A 102 27.48 -14.97 -5.40
CA GLY A 102 28.48 -14.83 -6.42
C GLY A 102 28.91 -13.39 -6.66
N VAL A 103 29.87 -13.23 -7.54
CA VAL A 103 30.42 -11.92 -7.94
C VAL A 103 30.33 -11.78 -9.46
N LEU A 104 29.82 -10.64 -9.89
CA LEU A 104 29.81 -10.23 -11.28
C LEU A 104 30.91 -9.21 -11.52
N GLU A 105 31.66 -9.32 -12.63
CA GLU A 105 32.70 -8.38 -13.03
C GLU A 105 32.55 -8.00 -14.50
N ALA A 106 32.48 -6.69 -14.77
CA ALA A 106 32.16 -6.20 -16.11
C ALA A 106 33.39 -5.86 -16.97
N ASN A 107 34.45 -5.29 -16.43
CA ASN A 107 35.60 -4.79 -17.22
C ASN A 107 36.80 -5.73 -17.23
N TYR A 108 36.62 -7.01 -16.93
CA TYR A 108 37.73 -7.95 -16.73
C TYR A 108 38.65 -8.16 -17.96
N LYS A 109 38.18 -7.91 -19.19
CA LYS A 109 38.97 -7.99 -20.41
C LYS A 109 39.80 -6.73 -20.73
N THR A 110 39.29 -5.57 -20.30
CA THR A 110 39.85 -4.27 -20.68
C THR A 110 40.57 -3.56 -19.52
N ARG A 111 40.43 -4.13 -18.32
CA ARG A 111 41.05 -3.58 -17.09
C ARG A 111 42.55 -3.66 -17.13
N LYS A 112 43.24 -2.56 -16.84
CA LYS A 112 44.67 -2.54 -16.53
C LYS A 112 44.91 -2.96 -15.09
N GLU A 113 46.09 -3.43 -14.73
CA GLU A 113 46.42 -3.86 -13.36
C GLU A 113 46.20 -2.77 -12.30
N THR A 114 46.36 -1.50 -12.71
CA THR A 114 46.16 -0.32 -11.85
C THR A 114 44.70 0.07 -11.66
N ASP A 115 43.80 -0.43 -12.46
CA ASP A 115 42.38 -0.04 -12.43
C ASP A 115 41.63 -0.83 -11.34
N LYS A 116 40.66 -0.15 -10.70
CA LYS A 116 39.77 -0.82 -9.75
C LYS A 116 38.88 -1.83 -10.48
N PRO A 117 38.65 -3.03 -9.89
CA PRO A 117 37.71 -3.99 -10.43
C PRO A 117 36.31 -3.41 -10.48
N ASN A 118 35.62 -3.56 -11.61
CA ASN A 118 34.21 -3.21 -11.77
C ASN A 118 33.36 -4.43 -11.39
N THR A 119 33.12 -4.59 -10.09
CA THR A 119 32.50 -5.79 -9.51
C THR A 119 31.25 -5.46 -8.71
N ALA A 120 30.30 -6.38 -8.71
CA ALA A 120 29.15 -6.35 -7.82
C ALA A 120 28.93 -7.75 -7.20
N SER A 121 28.71 -7.78 -5.88
CA SER A 121 28.26 -8.99 -5.21
C SER A 121 26.76 -9.18 -5.46
N ALA A 122 26.36 -10.37 -5.86
CA ALA A 122 25.00 -10.69 -6.23
C ALA A 122 24.56 -12.05 -5.69
N VAL A 123 23.28 -12.20 -5.46
CA VAL A 123 22.66 -13.51 -5.34
C VAL A 123 22.35 -14.00 -6.75
N LEU A 124 23.02 -15.05 -7.16
CA LEU A 124 22.80 -15.69 -8.46
C LEU A 124 21.67 -16.70 -8.33
N VAL A 125 20.71 -16.65 -9.25
CA VAL A 125 19.49 -17.48 -9.16
C VAL A 125 19.28 -18.24 -10.45
N GLY A 126 19.19 -19.57 -10.35
CA GLY A 126 18.76 -20.44 -11.43
C GLY A 126 17.25 -20.62 -11.39
N ILE A 127 16.58 -20.29 -12.48
CA ILE A 127 15.12 -20.36 -12.64
C ILE A 127 14.72 -21.10 -13.90
N ASN A 128 13.55 -21.74 -13.87
CA ASN A 128 12.86 -22.10 -15.10
C ASN A 128 12.05 -20.87 -15.58
N PRO A 129 12.41 -20.27 -16.73
CA PRO A 129 11.79 -19.00 -17.16
C PRO A 129 10.26 -19.07 -17.34
N VAL A 130 9.75 -20.23 -17.76
CA VAL A 130 8.30 -20.42 -18.03
C VAL A 130 7.52 -20.48 -16.73
N SER A 131 7.95 -21.33 -15.79
CA SER A 131 7.27 -21.45 -14.49
C SER A 131 7.45 -20.19 -13.65
N GLU A 132 8.64 -19.57 -13.68
CA GLU A 132 8.88 -18.32 -12.97
C GLU A 132 7.94 -17.20 -13.45
N GLN A 133 7.79 -17.05 -14.76
CA GLN A 133 6.86 -16.06 -15.32
C GLN A 133 5.39 -16.37 -14.98
N ALA A 134 4.99 -17.64 -14.98
CA ALA A 134 3.63 -18.03 -14.64
C ALA A 134 3.28 -17.76 -13.16
N VAL A 135 4.26 -17.90 -12.26
CA VAL A 135 4.08 -17.76 -10.82
C VAL A 135 4.24 -16.32 -10.35
N THR A 136 5.28 -15.62 -10.80
CA THR A 136 5.64 -14.29 -10.28
C THR A 136 5.46 -13.16 -11.29
N GLY A 137 5.24 -13.44 -12.58
CA GLY A 137 5.12 -12.39 -13.59
C GLY A 137 6.36 -11.50 -13.75
N ILE A 138 7.52 -11.94 -13.26
CA ILE A 138 8.77 -11.15 -13.13
C ILE A 138 9.26 -10.55 -14.46
N ALA A 139 8.93 -11.16 -15.61
CA ALA A 139 9.29 -10.63 -16.91
C ALA A 139 8.66 -9.24 -17.19
N GLY A 140 7.55 -8.92 -16.53
CA GLY A 140 6.95 -7.57 -16.59
C GLY A 140 7.82 -6.48 -15.95
N SER A 141 8.84 -6.83 -15.17
CA SER A 141 9.79 -5.90 -14.55
C SER A 141 11.05 -5.65 -15.39
N ILE A 142 11.15 -6.19 -16.61
CA ILE A 142 12.25 -5.92 -17.54
C ILE A 142 12.14 -4.47 -18.03
N VAL A 143 13.21 -3.71 -17.85
CA VAL A 143 13.31 -2.31 -18.29
C VAL A 143 14.16 -2.16 -19.56
N GLU A 144 15.12 -3.06 -19.78
CA GLU A 144 15.94 -3.10 -21.01
C GLU A 144 16.14 -4.55 -21.45
N GLY A 145 16.11 -4.79 -22.77
CA GLY A 145 16.33 -6.11 -23.34
C GLY A 145 15.13 -7.05 -23.20
N GLU A 146 15.41 -8.32 -22.95
CA GLU A 146 14.41 -9.39 -22.91
C GLU A 146 14.60 -10.29 -21.68
N PHE A 147 13.52 -10.92 -21.23
CA PHE A 147 13.60 -11.94 -20.19
C PHE A 147 14.23 -13.24 -20.74
N LEU A 148 14.61 -14.14 -19.84
CA LEU A 148 15.18 -15.43 -20.20
C LEU A 148 14.17 -16.30 -20.95
N SER A 149 14.72 -17.10 -21.88
CA SER A 149 13.99 -18.17 -22.58
C SER A 149 14.59 -19.52 -22.20
N PRO A 150 13.84 -20.64 -22.26
CA PRO A 150 14.34 -21.96 -21.85
C PRO A 150 15.60 -22.42 -22.59
N GLY A 151 15.78 -21.98 -23.85
CA GLY A 151 16.95 -22.29 -24.67
C GLY A 151 18.14 -21.35 -24.49
N ASP A 152 18.08 -20.38 -23.60
CA ASP A 152 19.19 -19.45 -23.40
C ASP A 152 20.37 -20.15 -22.73
N TYR A 153 21.55 -19.98 -23.33
CA TYR A 153 22.82 -20.50 -22.82
C TYR A 153 23.81 -19.35 -22.67
N ASP A 154 24.52 -19.32 -21.53
CA ASP A 154 25.44 -18.24 -21.16
C ASP A 154 24.81 -16.84 -21.21
N LYS A 155 23.51 -16.74 -20.92
CA LYS A 155 22.79 -15.47 -20.82
C LYS A 155 22.30 -15.23 -19.40
N VAL A 156 22.29 -13.95 -19.01
CA VAL A 156 21.90 -13.52 -17.67
C VAL A 156 20.97 -12.31 -17.75
N VAL A 157 19.97 -12.28 -16.90
CA VAL A 157 19.19 -11.08 -16.60
C VAL A 157 19.72 -10.50 -15.29
N VAL A 158 20.13 -9.23 -15.30
CA VAL A 158 20.76 -8.55 -14.17
C VAL A 158 19.76 -7.66 -13.48
N GLY A 159 19.66 -7.75 -12.18
CA GLY A 159 18.84 -6.87 -11.36
C GLY A 159 19.39 -5.44 -11.32
N GLY A 160 18.52 -4.46 -11.38
CA GLY A 160 18.88 -3.05 -11.51
C GLY A 160 19.75 -2.52 -10.37
N TYR A 161 19.59 -3.03 -9.16
CA TYR A 161 20.41 -2.58 -8.03
C TYR A 161 21.87 -3.04 -8.09
N LEU A 162 22.18 -3.97 -8.98
CA LEU A 162 23.56 -4.34 -9.28
C LEU A 162 24.24 -3.36 -10.25
N LEU A 163 23.50 -2.39 -10.80
CA LEU A 163 23.96 -1.46 -11.83
C LEU A 163 23.91 -0.01 -11.33
N LYS A 164 25.01 0.71 -11.47
CA LYS A 164 25.14 2.12 -11.03
C LYS A 164 24.08 3.05 -11.66
N GLN A 165 23.68 2.79 -12.89
CA GLN A 165 22.68 3.59 -13.61
C GLN A 165 21.28 3.54 -12.98
N TYR A 166 20.94 2.46 -12.27
CA TYR A 166 19.65 2.30 -11.60
C TYR A 166 19.72 2.45 -10.07
N PHE A 167 20.93 2.30 -9.52
CA PHE A 167 21.21 2.47 -8.10
C PHE A 167 22.47 3.31 -7.90
N PRO A 168 22.35 4.64 -8.00
CA PRO A 168 23.51 5.56 -7.95
C PRO A 168 24.04 5.79 -6.52
N VAL A 169 23.49 5.11 -5.51
CA VAL A 169 23.87 5.31 -4.10
C VAL A 169 25.16 4.54 -3.81
N GLU A 170 26.18 5.26 -3.38
CA GLU A 170 27.42 4.65 -2.90
C GLU A 170 27.29 4.33 -1.41
N THR A 171 27.21 3.06 -1.09
CA THR A 171 27.14 2.57 0.29
C THR A 171 28.41 1.77 0.60
N PRO A 172 29.08 1.99 1.73
CA PRO A 172 30.25 1.20 2.12
C PRO A 172 29.91 -0.31 2.14
N GLY A 173 30.71 -1.10 1.42
CA GLY A 173 30.51 -2.54 1.31
C GLY A 173 29.53 -3.01 0.24
N PHE A 174 28.84 -2.10 -0.44
CA PHE A 174 27.98 -2.41 -1.57
C PHE A 174 28.56 -1.79 -2.85
N THR A 175 28.89 -2.63 -3.82
CA THR A 175 29.46 -2.22 -5.10
C THR A 175 28.50 -2.51 -6.24
N THR A 176 28.44 -1.63 -7.22
CA THR A 176 27.59 -1.73 -8.42
C THR A 176 28.46 -1.75 -9.66
N LEU A 177 27.96 -2.41 -10.71
CA LEU A 177 28.61 -2.45 -12.01
C LEU A 177 28.39 -1.16 -12.78
N GLU A 178 29.46 -0.65 -13.38
CA GLU A 178 29.44 0.53 -14.25
C GLU A 178 29.47 0.11 -15.72
N ASN A 179 28.81 0.90 -16.58
CA ASN A 179 28.84 0.73 -18.04
C ASN A 179 28.38 -0.65 -18.55
N VAL A 180 27.44 -1.27 -17.88
CA VAL A 180 26.81 -2.53 -18.30
C VAL A 180 25.54 -2.23 -19.07
N ARG A 181 25.42 -2.80 -20.28
CA ARG A 181 24.27 -2.70 -21.19
C ARG A 181 23.89 -4.06 -21.74
N ILE A 182 22.81 -4.13 -22.47
CA ILE A 182 22.41 -5.34 -23.18
C ILE A 182 23.52 -5.76 -24.16
N GLY A 183 23.86 -7.05 -24.17
CA GLY A 183 24.97 -7.61 -24.96
C GLY A 183 26.34 -7.49 -24.31
N THR A 184 26.48 -6.79 -23.18
CA THR A 184 27.75 -6.73 -22.44
C THR A 184 28.11 -8.12 -21.91
N LYS A 185 29.35 -8.53 -22.15
CA LYS A 185 29.91 -9.76 -21.55
C LYS A 185 30.45 -9.46 -20.18
N ILE A 186 30.00 -10.19 -19.20
CA ILE A 186 30.42 -10.10 -17.81
C ILE A 186 30.98 -11.45 -17.34
N ARG A 187 31.90 -11.38 -16.40
CA ARG A 187 32.45 -12.57 -15.75
C ARG A 187 31.65 -12.83 -14.48
N MET A 188 31.04 -13.99 -14.38
CA MET A 188 30.31 -14.46 -13.22
C MET A 188 31.19 -15.48 -12.47
N THR A 189 31.39 -15.26 -11.18
CA THR A 189 32.15 -16.13 -10.30
C THR A 189 31.22 -16.71 -9.24
N VAL A 190 31.15 -18.04 -9.13
CA VAL A 190 30.36 -18.77 -8.14
C VAL A 190 31.27 -19.78 -7.46
N GLY A 191 31.59 -19.57 -6.19
CA GLY A 191 32.61 -20.40 -5.52
C GLY A 191 33.93 -20.38 -6.29
N ALA A 192 34.37 -21.57 -6.75
CA ALA A 192 35.57 -21.72 -7.57
C ALA A 192 35.31 -21.65 -9.09
N VAL A 193 34.07 -21.61 -9.52
CA VAL A 193 33.70 -21.65 -10.94
C VAL A 193 33.60 -20.25 -11.50
N VAL A 194 34.24 -20.01 -12.62
CA VAL A 194 34.22 -18.76 -13.36
C VAL A 194 33.62 -18.98 -14.72
N ARG A 195 32.60 -18.18 -15.08
CA ARG A 195 31.91 -18.27 -16.37
C ARG A 195 31.72 -16.90 -17.00
N GLU A 196 31.97 -16.82 -18.31
CA GLU A 196 31.60 -15.64 -19.10
C GLU A 196 30.13 -15.76 -19.49
N VAL A 197 29.34 -14.72 -19.20
CA VAL A 197 27.91 -14.66 -19.55
C VAL A 197 27.58 -13.33 -20.23
N THR A 198 26.55 -13.32 -21.05
CA THR A 198 26.11 -12.12 -21.78
C THR A 198 24.82 -11.58 -21.14
N VAL A 199 24.78 -10.29 -20.88
CA VAL A 199 23.60 -9.62 -20.36
C VAL A 199 22.51 -9.60 -21.43
N LYS A 200 21.41 -10.31 -21.21
CA LYS A 200 20.26 -10.38 -22.11
C LYS A 200 19.19 -9.36 -21.75
N GLY A 201 18.99 -9.11 -20.47
CA GLY A 201 18.01 -8.17 -19.95
C GLY A 201 18.44 -7.52 -18.65
N ILE A 202 17.86 -6.37 -18.37
CA ILE A 202 17.97 -5.66 -17.10
C ILE A 202 16.58 -5.56 -16.49
N LEU A 203 16.48 -5.97 -15.23
CA LEU A 203 15.23 -6.06 -14.48
C LEU A 203 15.23 -5.02 -13.36
N LYS A 204 14.17 -4.22 -13.25
CA LYS A 204 13.95 -3.29 -12.14
C LYS A 204 12.64 -3.63 -11.45
N SER A 205 12.74 -4.27 -10.29
CA SER A 205 11.61 -4.62 -9.44
C SER A 205 11.43 -3.58 -8.32
N LYS A 206 10.22 -3.51 -7.77
CA LYS A 206 9.93 -2.80 -6.53
C LYS A 206 10.36 -3.59 -5.28
N VAL A 207 10.82 -4.83 -5.48
CA VAL A 207 11.33 -5.71 -4.43
C VAL A 207 12.85 -5.73 -4.49
N ASP A 208 13.49 -5.30 -3.41
CA ASP A 208 14.94 -5.18 -3.32
C ASP A 208 15.63 -6.52 -3.56
N GLU A 209 15.11 -7.60 -2.95
CA GLU A 209 15.63 -8.95 -3.13
C GLU A 209 15.67 -9.36 -4.60
N VAL A 210 14.67 -8.98 -5.39
CA VAL A 210 14.60 -9.28 -6.81
C VAL A 210 15.58 -8.42 -7.60
N SER A 211 15.68 -7.12 -7.27
CA SER A 211 16.57 -6.17 -7.94
C SER A 211 18.05 -6.37 -7.62
N MET A 212 18.40 -7.10 -6.54
CA MET A 212 19.76 -7.47 -6.14
C MET A 212 20.20 -8.84 -6.68
N ARG A 213 19.39 -9.51 -7.47
CA ARG A 213 19.68 -10.84 -8.03
C ARG A 213 20.14 -10.77 -9.48
N ALA A 214 20.86 -11.81 -9.90
CA ALA A 214 21.12 -12.07 -11.31
C ALA A 214 20.56 -13.45 -11.66
N TYR A 215 19.80 -13.53 -12.73
CA TYR A 215 19.01 -14.69 -13.09
C TYR A 215 19.58 -15.39 -14.31
N MET A 216 19.63 -16.72 -14.24
CA MET A 216 20.08 -17.62 -15.29
C MET A 216 19.10 -18.80 -15.43
N VAL A 217 19.13 -19.51 -16.53
CA VAL A 217 18.33 -20.74 -16.70
C VAL A 217 18.82 -21.79 -15.71
N ASP A 218 17.90 -22.45 -15.01
CA ASP A 218 18.15 -23.39 -13.91
C ASP A 218 19.04 -24.59 -14.32
N SER A 219 18.82 -25.17 -15.49
CA SER A 219 19.59 -26.32 -15.98
C SER A 219 21.07 -26.00 -16.11
N GLN A 220 21.40 -24.80 -16.60
CA GLN A 220 22.76 -24.33 -16.73
C GLN A 220 23.33 -23.92 -15.35
N PHE A 221 22.55 -23.23 -14.53
CA PHE A 221 22.99 -22.79 -13.21
C PHE A 221 23.33 -23.98 -12.30
N ARG A 222 22.49 -25.02 -12.28
CA ARG A 222 22.76 -26.25 -11.55
C ARG A 222 24.09 -26.90 -11.95
N SER A 223 24.36 -26.96 -13.25
CA SER A 223 25.62 -27.47 -13.78
C SER A 223 26.83 -26.64 -13.28
N LEU A 224 26.70 -25.30 -13.21
CA LEU A 224 27.76 -24.42 -12.72
C LEU A 224 28.06 -24.62 -11.23
N ILE A 225 27.02 -24.80 -10.40
CA ILE A 225 27.19 -24.99 -8.95
C ILE A 225 27.39 -26.46 -8.53
N GLY A 226 27.45 -27.37 -9.51
CA GLY A 226 27.67 -28.82 -9.27
C GLY A 226 26.51 -29.52 -8.56
N ARG A 227 25.26 -29.00 -8.68
CA ARG A 227 24.10 -29.58 -8.00
C ARG A 227 23.31 -30.51 -8.90
N ASN A 228 23.46 -31.81 -8.61
CA ASN A 228 22.77 -32.89 -9.31
C ASN A 228 21.72 -33.59 -8.43
N ASP A 229 21.55 -33.14 -7.18
CA ASP A 229 20.72 -33.77 -6.16
C ASP A 229 19.21 -33.51 -6.29
N GLY A 230 18.80 -32.61 -7.18
CA GLY A 230 17.39 -32.24 -7.36
C GLY A 230 16.79 -31.38 -6.23
N ASN A 231 17.55 -31.11 -5.15
CA ASN A 231 17.09 -30.22 -4.10
C ASN A 231 17.16 -28.75 -4.55
N VAL A 232 16.20 -27.96 -4.12
CA VAL A 232 16.06 -26.54 -4.45
C VAL A 232 16.17 -25.67 -3.21
N ASP A 233 16.40 -24.37 -3.40
CA ASP A 233 16.61 -23.44 -2.29
C ASP A 233 15.35 -22.67 -1.94
N GLU A 234 14.51 -22.42 -2.95
CA GLU A 234 13.21 -21.75 -2.79
C GLU A 234 12.17 -22.41 -3.70
N ILE A 235 10.92 -22.48 -3.23
CA ILE A 235 9.75 -22.82 -4.05
C ILE A 235 8.71 -21.72 -3.80
N ALA A 236 8.27 -21.04 -4.85
CA ALA A 236 7.17 -20.09 -4.78
C ALA A 236 5.92 -20.73 -5.39
N LEU A 237 4.78 -20.57 -4.71
CA LEU A 237 3.50 -21.17 -5.06
C LEU A 237 2.49 -20.08 -5.36
N LYS A 238 1.88 -20.15 -6.52
CA LYS A 238 0.68 -19.38 -6.88
C LYS A 238 -0.53 -20.29 -6.77
N LEU A 239 -1.47 -19.92 -5.94
CA LEU A 239 -2.62 -20.73 -5.62
C LEU A 239 -3.78 -20.49 -6.58
N SER A 240 -4.67 -21.48 -6.69
CA SER A 240 -5.98 -21.29 -7.33
C SER A 240 -6.88 -20.39 -6.48
N ALA A 241 -7.91 -19.82 -7.11
CA ALA A 241 -8.85 -18.89 -6.44
C ALA A 241 -9.58 -19.49 -5.23
N ASP A 242 -9.69 -20.82 -5.17
CA ASP A 242 -10.41 -21.54 -4.11
C ASP A 242 -9.56 -21.84 -2.87
N ALA A 243 -8.24 -21.55 -2.91
CA ALA A 243 -7.32 -21.85 -1.82
C ALA A 243 -6.81 -20.54 -1.18
N THR A 244 -6.77 -20.50 0.16
CA THR A 244 -6.16 -19.38 0.88
C THR A 244 -4.70 -19.69 1.23
N PRO A 245 -3.78 -18.72 1.19
CA PRO A 245 -2.37 -18.92 1.55
C PRO A 245 -2.18 -19.56 2.92
N GLU A 246 -2.99 -19.15 3.90
CA GLU A 246 -2.96 -19.63 5.27
C GLU A 246 -3.33 -21.11 5.34
N SER A 247 -4.40 -21.52 4.64
CA SER A 247 -4.84 -22.93 4.64
C SER A 247 -3.81 -23.85 4.02
N VAL A 248 -3.13 -23.40 2.96
CA VAL A 248 -2.08 -24.19 2.29
C VAL A 248 -0.82 -24.25 3.15
N ARG A 249 -0.39 -23.15 3.76
CA ARG A 249 0.71 -23.12 4.74
C ARG A 249 0.45 -24.13 5.86
N ASP A 250 -0.72 -24.04 6.50
CA ASP A 250 -1.07 -24.87 7.65
C ASP A 250 -1.18 -26.37 7.26
N ALA A 251 -1.70 -26.67 6.08
CA ALA A 251 -1.73 -28.02 5.53
C ALA A 251 -0.33 -28.59 5.27
N LEU A 252 0.61 -27.80 4.77
CA LEU A 252 2.00 -28.19 4.56
C LEU A 252 2.72 -28.40 5.90
N LEU A 253 2.50 -27.53 6.87
CA LEU A 253 3.05 -27.66 8.23
C LEU A 253 2.52 -28.91 8.94
N ALA A 254 1.22 -29.19 8.84
CA ALA A 254 0.61 -30.40 9.39
C ALA A 254 1.18 -31.72 8.80
N ARG A 255 1.73 -31.65 7.58
CA ARG A 255 2.42 -32.78 6.91
C ARG A 255 3.91 -32.87 7.23
N GLY A 256 4.40 -32.09 8.22
CA GLY A 256 5.79 -32.14 8.69
C GLY A 256 6.80 -31.38 7.81
N VAL A 257 6.33 -30.55 6.86
CA VAL A 257 7.22 -29.77 5.99
C VAL A 257 8.06 -28.77 6.81
N GLY A 258 7.51 -28.25 7.91
CA GLY A 258 8.19 -27.30 8.79
C GLY A 258 9.50 -27.80 9.43
N GLU A 259 9.72 -29.12 9.50
CA GLU A 259 10.97 -29.69 10.00
C GLU A 259 12.14 -29.56 9.00
N ARG A 260 11.85 -29.35 7.72
CA ARG A 260 12.83 -29.35 6.62
C ARG A 260 12.90 -28.06 5.85
N ALA A 261 11.84 -27.24 5.94
CA ALA A 261 11.72 -26.00 5.22
C ALA A 261 10.88 -24.99 5.99
N LYS A 262 11.15 -23.73 5.76
CA LYS A 262 10.37 -22.62 6.28
C LYS A 262 9.22 -22.34 5.31
N VAL A 263 7.98 -22.57 5.72
CA VAL A 263 6.77 -22.31 4.94
C VAL A 263 6.16 -21.01 5.40
N GLN A 264 6.01 -20.06 4.50
CA GLN A 264 5.48 -18.71 4.79
C GLN A 264 4.47 -18.28 3.74
N THR A 265 3.41 -17.59 4.17
CA THR A 265 2.57 -16.81 3.27
C THR A 265 3.34 -15.58 2.80
N TYR A 266 2.87 -14.90 1.75
CA TYR A 266 3.46 -13.63 1.31
C TYR A 266 3.48 -12.57 2.44
N ASP A 267 2.50 -12.60 3.34
CA ASP A 267 2.45 -11.70 4.50
C ASP A 267 3.49 -12.07 5.57
N ASP A 268 3.63 -13.37 5.88
CA ASP A 268 4.66 -13.86 6.81
C ASP A 268 6.08 -13.57 6.31
N ALA A 269 6.30 -13.66 5.00
CA ALA A 269 7.60 -13.50 4.35
C ALA A 269 8.07 -12.05 4.24
N GLN A 270 7.21 -11.07 4.53
CA GLN A 270 7.61 -9.65 4.48
C GLN A 270 8.77 -9.36 5.44
N PRO A 271 9.80 -8.62 4.97
CA PRO A 271 10.88 -8.18 5.82
C PRO A 271 10.38 -7.39 7.04
N LYS A 272 11.02 -7.58 8.20
CA LYS A 272 10.61 -6.90 9.42
C LYS A 272 10.57 -5.38 9.27
N PHE A 273 11.57 -4.79 8.58
CA PHE A 273 11.61 -3.35 8.35
C PHE A 273 10.38 -2.84 7.58
N LEU A 274 9.87 -3.63 6.61
CA LEU A 274 8.66 -3.27 5.87
C LEU A 274 7.43 -3.29 6.79
N LYS A 275 7.31 -4.29 7.67
CA LYS A 275 6.24 -4.34 8.68
C LYS A 275 6.31 -3.15 9.64
N ASP A 276 7.52 -2.74 10.04
CA ASP A 276 7.72 -1.57 10.91
C ASP A 276 7.37 -0.25 10.20
N ILE A 277 7.68 -0.12 8.90
CA ILE A 277 7.25 0.99 8.05
C ILE A 277 5.72 1.03 7.95
N ILE A 278 5.10 -0.12 7.69
CA ILE A 278 3.64 -0.25 7.63
C ILE A 278 2.99 0.24 8.93
N ALA A 279 3.48 -0.23 10.08
CA ALA A 279 2.98 0.18 11.38
C ALA A 279 3.13 1.70 11.60
N THR A 280 4.28 2.25 11.23
CA THR A 280 4.56 3.70 11.31
C THR A 280 3.62 4.52 10.44
N PHE A 281 3.42 4.12 9.19
CA PHE A 281 2.51 4.83 8.28
C PHE A 281 1.05 4.74 8.72
N ASN A 282 0.61 3.60 9.25
CA ASN A 282 -0.73 3.47 9.83
C ASN A 282 -0.91 4.42 11.03
N MET A 283 0.10 4.55 11.88
CA MET A 283 0.09 5.49 13.01
C MET A 283 0.03 6.95 12.50
N LEU A 284 0.85 7.32 11.52
CA LEU A 284 0.82 8.64 10.89
C LEU A 284 -0.53 8.93 10.22
N GLY A 285 -1.07 7.98 9.47
CA GLY A 285 -2.39 8.10 8.84
C GLY A 285 -3.50 8.35 9.86
N THR A 286 -3.45 7.67 11.01
CA THR A 286 -4.38 7.87 12.12
C THR A 286 -4.20 9.26 12.73
N ALA A 287 -2.97 9.72 12.93
CA ALA A 287 -2.67 11.05 13.46
C ALA A 287 -3.19 12.16 12.53
N PHE A 288 -2.90 12.09 11.22
CA PHE A 288 -3.40 13.06 10.23
C PHE A 288 -4.94 13.06 10.15
N SER A 289 -5.55 11.89 10.19
CA SER A 289 -7.02 11.77 10.22
C SER A 289 -7.62 12.41 11.46
N SER A 290 -6.99 12.24 12.61
CA SER A 290 -7.44 12.85 13.88
C SER A 290 -7.35 14.38 13.82
N ILE A 291 -6.26 14.94 13.29
CA ILE A 291 -6.10 16.39 13.09
C ILE A 291 -7.19 16.94 12.18
N GLY A 292 -7.44 16.28 11.04
CA GLY A 292 -8.53 16.70 10.14
C GLY A 292 -9.89 16.72 10.83
N LEU A 293 -10.19 15.69 11.65
CA LEU A 293 -11.44 15.61 12.40
C LEU A 293 -11.58 16.74 13.44
N VAL A 294 -10.50 17.09 14.14
CA VAL A 294 -10.46 18.20 15.10
C VAL A 294 -10.71 19.53 14.37
N VAL A 295 -10.05 19.77 13.25
CA VAL A 295 -10.24 20.99 12.43
C VAL A 295 -11.69 21.11 11.97
N ALA A 296 -12.31 20.03 11.48
CA ALA A 296 -13.71 20.02 11.12
C ALA A 296 -14.62 20.38 12.29
N SER A 297 -14.37 19.76 13.44
CA SER A 297 -15.15 19.97 14.66
C SER A 297 -15.09 21.42 15.12
N ILE A 298 -13.89 22.02 15.16
CA ILE A 298 -13.69 23.43 15.49
C ILE A 298 -14.40 24.34 14.50
N THR A 299 -14.30 24.06 13.21
CA THR A 299 -14.95 24.86 12.17
C THR A 299 -16.47 24.85 12.32
N ILE A 300 -17.08 23.68 12.49
CA ILE A 300 -18.53 23.58 12.71
C ILE A 300 -18.93 24.26 14.02
N PHE A 301 -18.16 24.06 15.10
CA PHE A 301 -18.41 24.74 16.37
C PHE A 301 -18.46 26.25 16.18
N ILE A 302 -17.45 26.85 15.55
CA ILE A 302 -17.37 28.30 15.32
C ILE A 302 -18.55 28.76 14.46
N VAL A 303 -18.86 28.06 13.37
CA VAL A 303 -19.97 28.42 12.49
C VAL A 303 -21.32 28.38 13.19
N VAL A 304 -21.61 27.30 13.92
CA VAL A 304 -22.86 27.17 14.67
C VAL A 304 -22.93 28.23 15.79
N PHE A 305 -21.82 28.50 16.47
CA PHE A 305 -21.73 29.48 17.53
C PHE A 305 -22.02 30.90 17.02
N ILE A 306 -21.37 31.32 15.91
CA ILE A 306 -21.60 32.62 15.28
C ILE A 306 -23.06 32.76 14.80
N ASN A 307 -23.56 31.71 14.10
CA ASN A 307 -24.96 31.71 13.66
C ASN A 307 -25.96 31.84 14.79
N ALA A 308 -25.71 31.14 15.90
CA ALA A 308 -26.60 31.19 17.05
C ALA A 308 -26.53 32.53 17.82
N ILE A 309 -25.34 33.13 17.96
CA ILE A 309 -25.17 34.46 18.56
C ILE A 309 -25.86 35.54 17.70
N THR A 310 -25.60 35.54 16.39
CA THR A 310 -26.17 36.53 15.46
C THR A 310 -27.69 36.48 15.43
N ARG A 311 -28.28 35.30 15.61
CA ARG A 311 -29.71 35.04 15.63
C ARG A 311 -30.31 34.99 17.02
N ARG A 312 -29.59 35.41 18.09
CA ARG A 312 -30.05 35.29 19.48
C ARG A 312 -31.43 35.96 19.75
N LYS A 313 -31.69 37.14 19.15
CA LYS A 313 -32.99 37.81 19.25
C LYS A 313 -34.12 36.97 18.65
N PHE A 314 -33.86 36.35 17.49
CA PHE A 314 -34.81 35.47 16.84
C PHE A 314 -35.08 34.19 17.65
N ILE A 315 -34.05 33.65 18.27
CA ILE A 315 -34.19 32.51 19.21
C ILE A 315 -35.04 32.91 20.42
N GLY A 316 -34.81 34.09 20.96
CA GLY A 316 -35.62 34.64 22.06
C GLY A 316 -37.12 34.77 21.68
N ILE A 317 -37.43 35.30 20.49
CA ILE A 317 -38.80 35.41 19.97
C ILE A 317 -39.43 34.03 19.79
N LEU A 318 -38.71 33.07 19.21
CA LEU A 318 -39.19 31.70 19.06
C LEU A 318 -39.56 31.06 20.40
N LYS A 319 -38.75 31.25 21.43
CA LYS A 319 -39.06 30.80 22.79
C LYS A 319 -40.28 31.51 23.37
N GLY A 320 -40.39 32.84 23.13
CA GLY A 320 -41.50 33.66 23.62
C GLY A 320 -42.86 33.24 23.03
N ILE A 321 -42.91 32.75 21.81
CA ILE A 321 -44.15 32.22 21.17
C ILE A 321 -44.37 30.72 21.51
N GLY A 322 -43.58 30.14 22.46
CA GLY A 322 -43.80 28.79 22.99
C GLY A 322 -43.03 27.67 22.28
N ILE A 323 -42.08 27.95 21.37
CA ILE A 323 -41.20 26.92 20.78
C ILE A 323 -40.20 26.47 21.84
N THR A 324 -40.16 25.18 22.09
CA THR A 324 -39.25 24.58 23.09
C THR A 324 -37.78 24.74 22.69
N GLY A 325 -36.91 24.99 23.68
CA GLY A 325 -35.48 25.08 23.47
C GLY A 325 -34.92 23.82 22.77
N ARG A 326 -35.47 22.63 23.10
CA ARG A 326 -35.09 21.35 22.44
C ARG A 326 -35.36 21.35 20.93
N ALA A 327 -36.48 21.95 20.45
CA ALA A 327 -36.76 22.02 19.02
C ALA A 327 -35.74 22.91 18.30
N ILE A 328 -35.27 23.97 18.95
CA ILE A 328 -34.25 24.88 18.42
C ILE A 328 -32.85 24.17 18.40
N GLU A 329 -32.49 23.44 19.48
CA GLU A 329 -31.27 22.61 19.52
C GLU A 329 -31.24 21.61 18.34
N ILE A 330 -32.33 20.89 18.17
CA ILE A 330 -32.51 19.91 17.09
C ILE A 330 -32.34 20.59 15.72
N SER A 331 -32.82 21.84 15.54
CA SER A 331 -32.63 22.57 14.28
C SER A 331 -31.15 22.83 13.96
N TYR A 332 -30.32 23.19 14.92
CA TYR A 332 -28.88 23.36 14.70
C TYR A 332 -28.17 22.02 14.44
N ILE A 333 -28.57 20.96 15.13
CA ILE A 333 -28.06 19.61 14.87
C ILE A 333 -28.36 19.19 13.43
N PHE A 334 -29.59 19.37 12.94
CA PHE A 334 -29.93 19.06 11.55
C PHE A 334 -29.13 19.89 10.54
N GLN A 335 -28.88 21.16 10.82
CA GLN A 335 -28.02 21.99 9.96
C GLN A 335 -26.59 21.45 9.90
N SER A 336 -26.00 21.08 11.05
CA SER A 336 -24.64 20.52 11.13
C SER A 336 -24.52 19.21 10.37
N VAL A 337 -25.49 18.30 10.57
CA VAL A 337 -25.54 17.00 9.86
C VAL A 337 -25.73 17.22 8.35
N PHE A 338 -26.56 18.17 7.95
CA PHE A 338 -26.74 18.53 6.53
C PHE A 338 -25.41 18.96 5.90
N TYR A 339 -24.66 19.87 6.53
CA TYR A 339 -23.35 20.29 6.02
C TYR A 339 -22.35 19.13 5.93
N ALA A 340 -22.31 18.25 6.93
CA ALA A 340 -21.45 17.08 6.92
C ALA A 340 -21.82 16.11 5.80
N LEU A 341 -23.10 15.80 5.61
CA LEU A 341 -23.58 14.89 4.57
C LEU A 341 -23.34 15.44 3.16
N VAL A 342 -23.65 16.73 2.94
CA VAL A 342 -23.42 17.36 1.62
C VAL A 342 -21.92 17.46 1.34
N GLY A 343 -21.11 17.86 2.33
CA GLY A 343 -19.66 17.91 2.19
C GLY A 343 -19.04 16.54 1.92
N SER A 344 -19.45 15.52 2.68
CA SER A 344 -18.99 14.13 2.44
C SER A 344 -19.46 13.60 1.09
N GLY A 345 -20.69 13.87 0.69
CA GLY A 345 -21.23 13.44 -0.61
C GLY A 345 -20.46 14.04 -1.80
N LEU A 346 -20.18 15.36 -1.75
CA LEU A 346 -19.32 16.02 -2.75
C LEU A 346 -17.88 15.49 -2.68
N GLY A 347 -17.35 15.27 -1.48
CA GLY A 347 -16.05 14.67 -1.28
C GLY A 347 -15.94 13.25 -1.86
N LEU A 348 -16.96 12.41 -1.65
CA LEU A 348 -17.06 11.07 -2.27
C LEU A 348 -17.06 11.15 -3.79
N ALA A 349 -17.86 12.07 -4.36
CA ALA A 349 -17.90 12.29 -5.80
C ALA A 349 -16.52 12.71 -6.37
N LEU A 350 -15.79 13.56 -5.66
CA LEU A 350 -14.43 13.97 -6.05
C LEU A 350 -13.42 12.81 -5.92
N VAL A 351 -13.47 12.04 -4.83
CA VAL A 351 -12.53 10.92 -4.62
C VAL A 351 -12.74 9.85 -5.69
N TYR A 352 -13.95 9.30 -5.80
CA TYR A 352 -14.20 8.17 -6.70
C TYR A 352 -14.41 8.59 -8.16
N GLY A 353 -14.95 9.77 -8.42
CA GLY A 353 -15.19 10.27 -9.78
C GLY A 353 -13.95 10.89 -10.44
N PHE A 354 -13.01 11.40 -9.65
CA PHE A 354 -11.84 12.10 -10.19
C PHE A 354 -10.51 11.58 -9.64
N LEU A 355 -10.30 11.60 -8.32
CA LEU A 355 -8.97 11.35 -7.75
C LEU A 355 -8.50 9.90 -7.93
N VAL A 356 -9.36 8.92 -7.65
CA VAL A 356 -8.99 7.50 -7.80
C VAL A 356 -8.66 7.16 -9.25
N PRO A 357 -9.50 7.45 -10.27
CA PRO A 357 -9.16 7.17 -11.64
C PRO A 357 -7.98 8.02 -12.17
N PHE A 358 -7.81 9.24 -11.70
CA PHE A 358 -6.69 10.10 -12.09
C PHE A 358 -5.34 9.52 -11.60
N VAL A 359 -5.26 9.14 -10.33
CA VAL A 359 -4.03 8.54 -9.76
C VAL A 359 -3.77 7.17 -10.36
N ALA A 360 -4.80 6.38 -10.65
CA ALA A 360 -4.66 5.09 -11.35
C ALA A 360 -4.10 5.24 -12.77
N ALA A 361 -4.47 6.32 -13.48
CA ALA A 361 -3.94 6.62 -14.82
C ALA A 361 -2.52 7.23 -14.78
N HIS A 362 -2.15 7.85 -13.67
CA HIS A 362 -0.86 8.51 -13.47
C HIS A 362 -0.26 8.06 -12.13
N PRO A 363 0.16 6.80 -12.00
CA PRO A 363 0.73 6.28 -10.75
C PRO A 363 2.01 7.04 -10.40
N ILE A 364 2.17 7.36 -9.11
CA ILE A 364 3.37 8.01 -8.60
C ILE A 364 4.42 6.92 -8.39
N ASP A 365 5.54 6.99 -9.11
CA ASP A 365 6.63 6.03 -9.00
C ASP A 365 7.40 6.21 -7.67
N PHE A 366 7.15 5.33 -6.70
CA PHE A 366 7.93 5.21 -5.48
C PHE A 366 8.93 4.05 -5.58
N PRO A 367 10.06 4.11 -4.86
CA PRO A 367 11.08 3.06 -4.92
C PRO A 367 10.58 1.65 -4.64
N PHE A 368 9.60 1.50 -3.75
CA PHE A 368 9.08 0.22 -3.25
C PHE A 368 7.61 -0.05 -3.62
N SER A 369 6.95 0.88 -4.31
CA SER A 369 5.54 0.77 -4.68
C SER A 369 5.21 1.70 -5.83
N ASP A 370 4.26 1.33 -6.67
CA ASP A 370 3.58 2.29 -7.52
C ASP A 370 2.49 2.96 -6.69
N GLY A 371 2.67 4.27 -6.43
CA GLY A 371 1.77 5.04 -5.59
C GLY A 371 0.38 5.12 -6.17
N ILE A 372 -0.54 4.38 -5.57
CA ILE A 372 -1.95 4.35 -5.90
C ILE A 372 -2.76 4.96 -4.76
N LEU A 373 -3.88 5.59 -5.10
CA LEU A 373 -4.85 6.02 -4.10
C LEU A 373 -5.84 4.88 -3.86
N VAL A 374 -5.69 4.20 -2.73
CA VAL A 374 -6.60 3.14 -2.32
C VAL A 374 -7.62 3.72 -1.33
N ALA A 375 -8.89 3.71 -1.72
CA ALA A 375 -10.00 4.15 -0.90
C ALA A 375 -11.04 3.02 -0.77
N PRO A 376 -10.84 2.04 0.12
CA PRO A 376 -11.81 0.97 0.33
C PRO A 376 -13.15 1.55 0.81
N LEU A 377 -14.26 1.07 0.25
CA LEU A 377 -15.59 1.59 0.57
C LEU A 377 -15.89 1.52 2.06
N ASP A 378 -15.58 0.39 2.71
CA ASP A 378 -15.83 0.18 4.13
C ASP A 378 -15.14 1.24 5.00
N SER A 379 -13.84 1.46 4.77
CA SER A 379 -13.06 2.47 5.48
C SER A 379 -13.56 3.88 5.19
N THR A 380 -13.98 4.15 3.95
CA THR A 380 -14.49 5.46 3.54
C THR A 380 -15.83 5.76 4.19
N PHE A 381 -16.77 4.81 4.21
CA PHE A 381 -18.03 4.99 4.91
C PHE A 381 -17.86 5.11 6.43
N PHE A 382 -16.92 4.39 7.02
CA PHE A 382 -16.57 4.57 8.44
C PHE A 382 -16.11 6.01 8.73
N ARG A 383 -15.28 6.59 7.84
CA ARG A 383 -14.81 8.00 7.96
C ARG A 383 -15.93 9.00 7.77
N VAL A 384 -16.88 8.75 6.86
CA VAL A 384 -18.12 9.56 6.77
C VAL A 384 -18.86 9.54 8.09
N GLY A 385 -19.04 8.35 8.68
CA GLY A 385 -19.69 8.20 9.99
C GLY A 385 -18.99 8.97 11.10
N LEU A 386 -17.66 8.88 11.16
CA LEU A 386 -16.84 9.65 12.10
C LEU A 386 -16.99 11.17 11.93
N LEU A 387 -16.95 11.65 10.68
CA LEU A 387 -17.11 13.08 10.38
C LEU A 387 -18.50 13.57 10.79
N VAL A 388 -19.56 12.83 10.45
CA VAL A 388 -20.94 13.17 10.83
C VAL A 388 -21.10 13.17 12.35
N PHE A 389 -20.59 12.16 13.03
CA PHE A 389 -20.65 12.06 14.50
C PHE A 389 -19.93 13.23 15.20
N SER A 390 -18.71 13.51 14.76
CA SER A 390 -17.90 14.62 15.27
C SER A 390 -18.58 15.97 15.05
N THR A 391 -19.14 16.17 13.84
CA THR A 391 -19.87 17.36 13.46
C THR A 391 -21.17 17.54 14.28
N LEU A 392 -21.84 16.44 14.60
CA LEU A 392 -23.02 16.44 15.45
C LEU A 392 -22.69 16.95 16.86
N ILE A 393 -21.61 16.46 17.47
CA ILE A 393 -21.15 16.91 18.80
C ILE A 393 -20.74 18.40 18.72
N ALA A 394 -19.97 18.78 17.72
CA ALA A 394 -19.49 20.15 17.52
C ALA A 394 -20.63 21.15 17.31
N GLY A 395 -21.71 20.74 16.65
CA GLY A 395 -22.90 21.57 16.45
C GLY A 395 -23.81 21.64 17.69
N TYR A 396 -23.91 20.55 18.45
CA TYR A 396 -24.77 20.49 19.63
C TYR A 396 -24.30 21.39 20.77
N ILE A 397 -22.99 21.38 21.06
CA ILE A 397 -22.42 22.11 22.23
C ILE A 397 -22.73 23.63 22.15
N PRO A 398 -22.40 24.38 21.07
CA PRO A 398 -22.65 25.80 21.01
C PRO A 398 -24.15 26.12 20.94
N ALA A 399 -24.94 25.29 20.25
CA ALA A 399 -26.38 25.45 20.21
C ALA A 399 -26.99 25.43 21.63
N ARG A 400 -26.60 24.40 22.41
CA ARG A 400 -27.07 24.27 23.79
C ARG A 400 -26.62 25.42 24.71
N MET A 401 -25.38 25.89 24.54
CA MET A 401 -24.84 26.99 25.33
C MET A 401 -25.67 28.28 25.17
N ILE A 402 -26.04 28.61 23.92
CA ILE A 402 -26.79 29.85 23.61
C ILE A 402 -28.28 29.71 23.96
N ILE A 403 -28.87 28.55 23.72
CA ILE A 403 -30.28 28.30 23.99
C ILE A 403 -30.59 28.26 25.49
N ARG A 404 -29.64 27.90 26.33
CA ARG A 404 -29.79 27.91 27.80
C ARG A 404 -29.80 29.32 28.41
N LYS A 405 -29.35 30.35 27.69
CA LYS A 405 -29.43 31.75 28.17
C LYS A 405 -30.86 32.18 28.36
N ASN A 406 -31.07 33.15 29.30
CA ASN A 406 -32.38 33.63 29.67
C ASN A 406 -33.12 34.27 28.48
N THR A 407 -34.41 34.00 28.33
CA THR A 407 -35.20 34.44 27.18
C THR A 407 -35.30 35.96 27.13
N LEU A 408 -35.43 36.60 28.31
CA LEU A 408 -35.52 38.04 28.42
C LEU A 408 -34.25 38.77 27.99
N ASP A 409 -33.08 38.27 28.45
CA ASP A 409 -31.75 38.79 28.08
C ASP A 409 -31.47 38.61 26.58
N SER A 410 -31.97 37.50 26.02
CA SER A 410 -31.83 37.18 24.59
C SER A 410 -32.64 38.17 23.71
N ILE A 411 -33.84 38.59 24.14
CA ILE A 411 -34.69 39.54 23.42
C ILE A 411 -34.14 40.97 23.55
N LEU A 412 -33.72 41.38 24.76
CA LEU A 412 -33.21 42.70 25.05
C LEU A 412 -31.77 42.95 24.53
N GLY A 413 -31.09 41.91 24.09
CA GLY A 413 -29.70 41.99 23.62
C GLY A 413 -28.68 42.29 24.71
N ARG A 414 -29.03 42.11 25.99
CA ARG A 414 -28.11 42.21 27.13
C ARG A 414 -27.22 40.98 27.22
N ASN A 415 -25.94 41.19 27.58
CA ASN A 415 -24.96 40.08 27.74
C ASN A 415 -25.18 39.34 29.04
#